data_5c79f525f8f685be97ecdf570158557f
#
_entry.id   5c79f525f8f685be97ecdf570158557f
#
_cell.length_a   1.000
_cell.length_b   1.000
_cell.length_c   1.000
_cell.angle_alpha   90.00
_cell.angle_beta   90.00
_cell.angle_gamma   90.00
#
_symmetry.space_group_name_H-M   'P 1'
#
loop_
_entity.id
_entity.type
_entity.pdbx_description
1 polymer ?
#
loop_
_entity_poly.entity_id
_entity_poly.type
_entity_poly.pdbx_seq_one_letter_code
_entity_poly.pdbx_strand_id
1 'polypeptide(L)'
;MAATEPSGNPPAFERGGVLDMIERIGNKLPEPAILFAILAAIVVFFSAFGAWMGWQVQPVKLSYEMVPQVDASGQGVMGADGKALLVPKVGADGEKIRMLEPMGQPLKPRSLLTGEGIYWMFSSMLRNFTSMPALGLIFVAMLGIGLAEKFGFFGALMRALALATPKSILTPVIVLIGANSSVASDAGYIILPPLAAALYLAVGRHPIAGLAAAFAGVAGGFGGGFFPTGGDGVLAGFAQDAARVIDQTYSVGILHNLYFKAGSAIVVMLAGWLVTDWIVEPRLNRGKAAELAGVGGAGGASDEAAVIQSMALTAMEKKGLTYALATNVVVLGMFGLLILVPGAPLNGIGAPTLANGRVVAQQPVVISPGSAIATTPAEKILFKSEPVMNAAGEVTDPGLVVAMTGAKPTLLESPGDRWSHVIVPIIFLAFLVPGMAYGVVTGTLRSQKDFIEGLYHGIRSIVPVLAIAFFMAQFVNYFAYSGLDRMLAYAGGSLLVQADIPIPLLLVAFVFLVVLGDFAISGMLSKFGVLAPIFIPMFMMVGKSPELTTAAYRIGDSVVNIITPLNSYLLIILAVLQRYKKDAGLGSLISLMLPYSVVFFLIWTGFLLVWYYSGWPLGPDAPLHYGPKVG
;
A
#
# COMPACT_ATOMS: atom_id res chain seq x y z
N MET A 1 -28.40 -21.83 51.07
CA MET A 1 -27.00 -21.42 50.84
C MET A 1 -26.97 -20.61 49.56
N ALA A 2 -26.94 -19.31 49.70
CA ALA A 2 -26.89 -18.35 48.56
C ALA A 2 -25.46 -18.24 48.07
N ALA A 3 -25.25 -18.47 46.79
CA ALA A 3 -23.97 -18.23 46.12
C ALA A 3 -23.74 -16.72 45.97
N THR A 4 -22.72 -16.23 46.62
CA THR A 4 -22.20 -14.86 46.47
C THR A 4 -21.51 -14.74 45.11
N GLU A 5 -22.07 -13.93 44.22
CA GLU A 5 -21.40 -13.46 43.01
C GLU A 5 -20.13 -12.63 43.41
N PRO A 6 -18.98 -12.81 42.75
CA PRO A 6 -17.84 -11.96 42.96
C PRO A 6 -18.06 -10.61 42.28
N SER A 7 -18.41 -9.59 43.04
CA SER A 7 -18.39 -8.21 42.61
C SER A 7 -16.93 -7.71 42.51
N GLY A 8 -16.28 -8.04 41.42
CA GLY A 8 -15.02 -7.46 41.02
C GLY A 8 -15.27 -6.39 39.97
N ASN A 9 -15.44 -5.14 40.37
CA ASN A 9 -15.28 -4.03 39.44
C ASN A 9 -13.89 -4.10 38.83
N PRO A 10 -13.73 -4.01 37.50
CA PRO A 10 -12.42 -3.92 36.89
C PRO A 10 -11.69 -2.68 37.47
N PRO A 11 -10.36 -2.73 37.66
CA PRO A 11 -9.60 -1.64 38.24
C PRO A 11 -9.86 -0.36 37.46
N ALA A 12 -10.24 0.70 38.17
CA ALA A 12 -10.47 2.01 37.61
C ALA A 12 -9.15 2.50 37.00
N PHE A 13 -9.08 2.54 35.65
CA PHE A 13 -8.03 3.25 34.94
C PHE A 13 -7.94 4.68 35.47
N GLU A 14 -6.75 5.21 35.68
CA GLU A 14 -6.56 6.63 36.04
C GLU A 14 -7.25 7.50 34.97
N ARG A 15 -8.37 8.07 35.36
CA ARG A 15 -9.27 8.84 34.49
C ARG A 15 -8.67 10.21 34.27
N GLY A 16 -8.27 10.55 33.05
CA GLY A 16 -8.05 11.94 32.68
C GLY A 16 -6.85 12.24 31.76
N GLY A 17 -6.23 11.25 31.10
CA GLY A 17 -5.13 11.50 30.17
C GLY A 17 -5.57 11.77 28.73
N VAL A 18 -4.67 12.35 27.91
CA VAL A 18 -4.85 12.53 26.45
C VAL A 18 -5.19 11.19 25.77
N LEU A 19 -4.63 10.09 26.26
CA LEU A 19 -4.90 8.73 25.76
C LEU A 19 -6.36 8.30 25.96
N ASP A 20 -6.96 8.61 27.14
CA ASP A 20 -8.38 8.34 27.40
C ASP A 20 -9.29 9.15 26.49
N MET A 21 -8.89 10.38 26.16
CA MET A 21 -9.63 11.21 25.21
C MET A 21 -9.56 10.61 23.81
N ILE A 22 -8.40 10.17 23.36
CA ILE A 22 -8.20 9.52 22.05
C ILE A 22 -9.01 8.22 21.98
N GLU A 23 -8.94 7.38 23.03
CA GLU A 23 -9.71 6.12 23.10
C GLU A 23 -11.22 6.40 23.07
N ARG A 24 -11.71 7.39 23.81
CA ARG A 24 -13.14 7.76 23.79
C ARG A 24 -13.59 8.32 22.44
N ILE A 25 -12.76 9.10 21.76
CA ILE A 25 -13.06 9.61 20.42
C ILE A 25 -13.04 8.45 19.42
N GLY A 26 -12.00 7.62 19.46
CA GLY A 26 -11.85 6.47 18.57
C GLY A 26 -13.00 5.46 18.70
N ASN A 27 -13.41 5.14 19.93
CA ASN A 27 -14.52 4.21 20.20
C ASN A 27 -15.91 4.79 19.84
N LYS A 28 -16.02 6.09 19.61
CA LYS A 28 -17.25 6.74 19.11
C LYS A 28 -17.31 6.84 17.59
N LEU A 29 -16.20 6.60 16.91
CA LEU A 29 -16.20 6.62 15.46
C LEU A 29 -16.93 5.40 14.92
N PRO A 30 -17.72 5.57 13.84
CA PRO A 30 -18.41 4.46 13.22
C PRO A 30 -17.43 3.50 12.56
N GLU A 31 -17.83 2.25 12.45
CA GLU A 31 -17.16 1.23 11.64
C GLU A 31 -16.81 1.79 10.24
N PRO A 32 -15.68 1.41 9.63
CA PRO A 32 -15.22 1.99 8.37
C PRO A 32 -16.26 1.98 7.23
N ALA A 33 -17.07 0.92 7.13
CA ALA A 33 -18.13 0.86 6.14
C ALA A 33 -19.21 1.94 6.37
N ILE A 34 -19.59 2.17 7.63
CA ILE A 34 -20.54 3.22 8.02
C ILE A 34 -19.92 4.60 7.79
N LEU A 35 -18.63 4.77 8.10
CA LEU A 35 -17.90 6.01 7.82
C LEU A 35 -18.00 6.40 6.34
N PHE A 36 -17.76 5.48 5.42
CA PHE A 36 -17.89 5.74 3.98
C PHE A 36 -19.34 6.01 3.55
N ALA A 37 -20.32 5.37 4.16
CA ALA A 37 -21.73 5.70 3.93
C ALA A 37 -22.06 7.14 4.36
N ILE A 38 -21.53 7.57 5.51
CA ILE A 38 -21.67 8.96 6.00
C ILE A 38 -20.96 9.94 5.05
N LEU A 39 -19.74 9.63 4.63
CA LEU A 39 -18.99 10.47 3.68
C LEU A 39 -19.72 10.57 2.33
N ALA A 40 -20.30 9.48 1.83
CA ALA A 40 -21.13 9.51 0.63
C ALA A 40 -22.36 10.44 0.81
N ALA A 41 -23.04 10.38 1.98
CA ALA A 41 -24.15 11.26 2.30
C ALA A 41 -23.70 12.74 2.41
N ILE A 42 -22.53 13.00 2.98
CA ILE A 42 -21.90 14.32 3.04
C ILE A 42 -21.64 14.86 1.64
N VAL A 43 -21.12 14.06 0.73
CA VAL A 43 -20.91 14.44 -0.68
C VAL A 43 -22.24 14.77 -1.36
N VAL A 44 -23.28 13.96 -1.15
CA VAL A 44 -24.62 14.25 -1.68
C VAL A 44 -25.11 15.61 -1.20
N PHE A 45 -25.00 15.87 0.11
CA PHE A 45 -25.39 17.16 0.69
C PHE A 45 -24.58 18.33 0.11
N PHE A 46 -23.24 18.24 0.10
CA PHE A 46 -22.39 19.33 -0.38
C PHE A 46 -22.51 19.53 -1.90
N SER A 47 -22.82 18.50 -2.67
CA SER A 47 -23.10 18.65 -4.11
C SER A 47 -24.33 19.53 -4.35
N ALA A 48 -25.39 19.31 -3.59
CA ALA A 48 -26.62 20.11 -3.68
C ALA A 48 -26.43 21.52 -3.11
N PHE A 49 -25.81 21.63 -1.95
CA PHE A 49 -25.52 22.91 -1.31
C PHE A 49 -24.60 23.79 -2.17
N GLY A 50 -23.52 23.23 -2.69
CA GLY A 50 -22.58 23.96 -3.55
C GLY A 50 -23.21 24.38 -4.88
N ALA A 51 -24.06 23.53 -5.47
CA ALA A 51 -24.82 23.90 -6.66
C ALA A 51 -25.80 25.06 -6.37
N TRP A 52 -26.49 25.03 -5.22
CA TRP A 52 -27.39 26.09 -4.79
C TRP A 52 -26.65 27.39 -4.48
N MET A 53 -25.48 27.31 -3.82
CA MET A 53 -24.62 28.48 -3.53
C MET A 53 -23.87 29.02 -4.77
N GLY A 54 -23.93 28.32 -5.91
CA GLY A 54 -23.23 28.73 -7.12
C GLY A 54 -21.71 28.64 -7.03
N TRP A 55 -21.18 27.66 -6.27
CA TRP A 55 -19.73 27.44 -6.17
C TRP A 55 -19.08 27.28 -7.53
N GLN A 56 -17.90 27.86 -7.68
CA GLN A 56 -17.11 27.76 -8.90
C GLN A 56 -15.63 27.68 -8.56
N VAL A 57 -14.90 26.81 -9.26
CA VAL A 57 -13.45 26.71 -9.17
C VAL A 57 -12.88 26.72 -10.57
N GLN A 58 -11.92 27.61 -10.83
CA GLN A 58 -11.20 27.64 -12.11
C GLN A 58 -10.23 26.47 -12.18
N PRO A 59 -10.39 25.54 -13.16
CA PRO A 59 -9.38 24.53 -13.41
C PRO A 59 -8.06 25.19 -13.80
N VAL A 60 -6.96 24.64 -13.31
CA VAL A 60 -5.63 25.14 -13.60
C VAL A 60 -4.72 23.97 -14.01
N LYS A 61 -3.80 24.24 -14.93
CA LYS A 61 -2.78 23.30 -15.35
C LYS A 61 -1.46 23.68 -14.70
N LEU A 62 -0.74 22.68 -14.19
CA LEU A 62 0.63 22.89 -13.76
C LEU A 62 1.50 23.19 -14.98
N SER A 63 2.16 24.32 -14.95
CA SER A 63 3.16 24.77 -15.89
C SER A 63 4.44 25.14 -15.13
N TYR A 64 5.52 25.37 -15.84
CA TYR A 64 6.77 25.82 -15.25
C TYR A 64 7.16 27.17 -15.86
N GLU A 65 7.73 28.06 -15.04
CA GLU A 65 8.35 29.28 -15.54
C GLU A 65 9.51 28.89 -16.46
N MET A 66 9.39 29.21 -17.76
CA MET A 66 10.38 28.85 -18.76
C MET A 66 11.36 30.00 -18.98
N VAL A 67 12.65 29.70 -19.00
CA VAL A 67 13.72 30.65 -19.28
C VAL A 67 14.59 30.14 -20.42
N PRO A 68 15.21 31.02 -21.23
CA PRO A 68 16.14 30.60 -22.25
C PRO A 68 17.31 29.83 -21.63
N GLN A 69 17.65 28.69 -22.20
CA GLN A 69 18.84 27.95 -21.81
C GLN A 69 20.07 28.72 -22.23
N VAL A 70 21.00 28.90 -21.30
CA VAL A 70 22.32 29.50 -21.59
C VAL A 70 23.40 28.42 -21.48
N ASP A 71 24.42 28.51 -22.33
CA ASP A 71 25.60 27.67 -22.26
C ASP A 71 26.58 28.12 -21.16
N ALA A 72 27.69 27.42 -21.00
CA ALA A 72 28.70 27.73 -20.00
C ALA A 72 29.36 29.12 -20.22
N SER A 73 29.19 29.76 -21.39
CA SER A 73 29.68 31.10 -21.73
C SER A 73 28.61 32.18 -21.55
N GLY A 74 27.41 31.82 -21.13
CA GLY A 74 26.28 32.73 -20.92
C GLY A 74 25.52 33.08 -22.21
N GLN A 75 25.79 32.39 -23.35
CA GLN A 75 25.06 32.59 -24.60
C GLN A 75 23.83 31.70 -24.65
N GLY A 76 22.74 32.24 -25.22
CA GLY A 76 21.49 31.49 -25.39
C GLY A 76 21.66 30.31 -26.35
N VAL A 77 21.25 29.11 -25.93
CA VAL A 77 21.24 27.89 -26.77
C VAL A 77 20.07 27.98 -27.71
N MET A 78 20.34 27.87 -29.02
CA MET A 78 19.27 27.83 -30.04
C MET A 78 18.92 26.39 -30.42
N GLY A 79 17.64 26.12 -30.55
CA GLY A 79 17.15 24.84 -31.07
C GLY A 79 17.37 24.71 -32.59
N ALA A 80 17.13 23.52 -33.12
CA ALA A 80 17.26 23.23 -34.55
C ALA A 80 16.30 24.07 -35.44
N ASP A 81 15.27 24.65 -34.85
CA ASP A 81 14.29 25.54 -35.49
C ASP A 81 14.69 27.03 -35.42
N GLY A 82 15.89 27.36 -34.92
CA GLY A 82 16.38 28.72 -34.77
C GLY A 82 15.75 29.55 -33.66
N LYS A 83 14.94 28.91 -32.78
CA LYS A 83 14.38 29.54 -31.58
C LYS A 83 15.23 29.25 -30.36
N ALA A 84 15.17 30.14 -29.37
CA ALA A 84 15.83 29.89 -28.09
C ALA A 84 15.25 28.62 -27.43
N LEU A 85 16.13 27.72 -27.03
CA LEU A 85 15.74 26.54 -26.27
C LEU A 85 15.29 27.01 -24.89
N LEU A 86 14.04 26.68 -24.52
CA LEU A 86 13.47 27.04 -23.23
C LEU A 86 13.60 25.88 -22.26
N VAL A 87 14.06 26.16 -21.06
CA VAL A 87 14.14 25.20 -19.94
C VAL A 87 13.38 25.71 -18.73
N PRO A 88 12.84 24.84 -17.89
CA PRO A 88 12.20 25.26 -16.65
C PRO A 88 13.19 25.98 -15.75
N LYS A 89 12.81 27.15 -15.26
CA LYS A 89 13.57 27.90 -14.25
C LYS A 89 13.61 27.14 -12.94
N VAL A 90 14.77 27.02 -12.35
CA VAL A 90 15.00 26.33 -11.08
C VAL A 90 15.13 27.36 -9.97
N GLY A 91 14.42 27.17 -8.87
CA GLY A 91 14.50 28.00 -7.68
C GLY A 91 15.78 27.76 -6.86
N ALA A 92 15.94 28.50 -5.79
CA ALA A 92 17.07 28.37 -4.88
C ALA A 92 17.09 27.02 -4.11
N ASP A 93 15.97 26.34 -4.05
CA ASP A 93 15.76 25.01 -3.45
C ASP A 93 16.07 23.85 -4.40
N GLY A 94 16.45 24.15 -5.66
CA GLY A 94 16.70 23.15 -6.70
C GLY A 94 15.44 22.61 -7.37
N GLU A 95 14.23 23.07 -7.00
CA GLU A 95 12.97 22.69 -7.62
C GLU A 95 12.62 23.63 -8.79
N LYS A 96 11.88 23.11 -9.78
CA LYS A 96 11.38 23.91 -10.90
C LYS A 96 10.30 24.87 -10.40
N ILE A 97 10.37 26.14 -10.78
CA ILE A 97 9.37 27.15 -10.38
C ILE A 97 8.05 26.82 -11.05
N ARG A 98 7.05 26.54 -10.21
CA ARG A 98 5.71 26.12 -10.62
C ARG A 98 4.83 27.33 -10.91
N MET A 99 4.08 27.26 -11.99
CA MET A 99 3.07 28.24 -12.35
C MET A 99 1.75 27.54 -12.60
N LEU A 100 0.65 28.22 -12.37
CA LEU A 100 -0.69 27.74 -12.63
C LEU A 100 -1.29 28.53 -13.80
N GLU A 101 -1.58 27.82 -14.89
CA GLU A 101 -2.25 28.41 -16.04
C GLU A 101 -3.73 28.04 -16.00
N PRO A 102 -4.65 29.02 -16.06
CA PRO A 102 -6.07 28.74 -16.15
C PRO A 102 -6.39 27.87 -17.37
N MET A 103 -7.23 26.85 -17.18
CA MET A 103 -7.61 25.89 -18.23
C MET A 103 -9.15 25.77 -18.30
N GLY A 104 -9.70 25.90 -19.49
CA GLY A 104 -11.13 25.67 -19.73
C GLY A 104 -12.06 26.63 -18.95
N GLN A 105 -13.29 26.18 -18.77
CA GLN A 105 -14.32 26.95 -18.04
C GLN A 105 -14.34 26.59 -16.54
N PRO A 106 -14.80 27.53 -15.68
CA PRO A 106 -14.97 27.24 -14.25
C PRO A 106 -15.85 26.02 -14.00
N LEU A 107 -15.37 25.11 -13.17
CA LEU A 107 -16.11 23.94 -12.72
C LEU A 107 -17.20 24.37 -11.73
N LYS A 108 -18.37 23.78 -11.88
CA LYS A 108 -19.51 23.93 -10.97
C LYS A 108 -19.92 22.56 -10.45
N PRO A 109 -20.36 22.44 -9.19
CA PRO A 109 -20.80 21.15 -8.68
C PRO A 109 -22.12 20.74 -9.32
N ARG A 110 -22.26 19.44 -9.63
CA ARG A 110 -23.49 18.82 -10.08
C ARG A 110 -24.23 18.26 -8.86
N SER A 111 -25.42 18.75 -8.60
CA SER A 111 -26.22 18.27 -7.48
C SER A 111 -26.67 16.82 -7.69
N LEU A 112 -26.40 15.96 -6.72
CA LEU A 112 -26.89 14.58 -6.67
C LEU A 112 -28.36 14.48 -6.22
N LEU A 113 -28.95 15.56 -5.71
CA LEU A 113 -30.37 15.62 -5.30
C LEU A 113 -31.33 16.06 -6.41
N THR A 114 -30.82 16.19 -7.65
CA THR A 114 -31.69 16.35 -8.82
C THR A 114 -32.28 15.00 -9.26
N GLY A 115 -33.35 14.99 -10.06
CA GLY A 115 -33.92 13.76 -10.62
C GLY A 115 -32.87 12.91 -11.33
N GLU A 116 -32.04 13.54 -12.18
CA GLU A 116 -30.92 12.88 -12.87
C GLU A 116 -29.85 12.36 -11.90
N GLY A 117 -29.51 13.14 -10.86
CA GLY A 117 -28.53 12.72 -9.85
C GLY A 117 -29.02 11.50 -9.05
N ILE A 118 -30.28 11.51 -8.63
CA ILE A 118 -30.90 10.38 -7.92
C ILE A 118 -30.94 9.14 -8.83
N TYR A 119 -31.39 9.30 -10.08
CA TYR A 119 -31.40 8.20 -11.05
C TYR A 119 -29.98 7.63 -11.23
N TRP A 120 -28.99 8.49 -11.41
CA TRP A 120 -27.59 8.07 -11.56
C TRP A 120 -27.08 7.32 -10.34
N MET A 121 -27.35 7.78 -9.12
CA MET A 121 -26.92 7.08 -7.89
C MET A 121 -27.40 5.64 -7.84
N PHE A 122 -28.68 5.38 -8.16
CA PHE A 122 -29.22 4.03 -8.14
C PHE A 122 -28.77 3.20 -9.34
N SER A 123 -28.76 3.76 -10.55
CA SER A 123 -28.40 3.04 -11.77
C SER A 123 -26.91 2.68 -11.84
N SER A 124 -26.03 3.47 -11.22
CA SER A 124 -24.59 3.24 -11.20
C SER A 124 -24.09 2.41 -10.01
N MET A 125 -24.93 2.18 -9.00
CA MET A 125 -24.51 1.58 -7.72
C MET A 125 -23.74 0.27 -7.88
N LEU A 126 -24.25 -0.66 -8.67
CA LEU A 126 -23.57 -1.94 -8.92
C LEU A 126 -22.28 -1.74 -9.70
N ARG A 127 -22.32 -0.93 -10.75
CA ARG A 127 -21.14 -0.64 -11.59
C ARG A 127 -20.05 0.03 -10.79
N ASN A 128 -20.37 1.01 -9.95
CA ASN A 128 -19.40 1.69 -9.09
C ASN A 128 -18.60 0.69 -8.25
N PHE A 129 -19.27 -0.31 -7.70
CA PHE A 129 -18.61 -1.35 -6.92
C PHE A 129 -17.81 -2.32 -7.81
N THR A 130 -18.41 -2.87 -8.86
CA THR A 130 -17.77 -3.93 -9.67
C THR A 130 -16.63 -3.43 -10.55
N SER A 131 -16.63 -2.14 -10.92
CA SER A 131 -15.54 -1.52 -11.70
C SER A 131 -14.36 -1.06 -10.88
N MET A 132 -14.40 -1.25 -9.54
CA MET A 132 -13.29 -0.86 -8.67
C MET A 132 -12.05 -1.73 -8.94
N PRO A 133 -10.92 -1.15 -9.40
CA PRO A 133 -9.75 -1.93 -9.84
C PRO A 133 -9.18 -2.82 -8.75
N ALA A 134 -9.25 -2.35 -7.49
CA ALA A 134 -8.72 -3.07 -6.34
C ALA A 134 -9.39 -4.43 -6.09
N LEU A 135 -10.68 -4.59 -6.41
CA LEU A 135 -11.44 -5.81 -6.04
C LEU A 135 -10.89 -7.07 -6.70
N GLY A 136 -10.70 -7.05 -8.01
CA GLY A 136 -10.17 -8.20 -8.74
C GLY A 136 -8.74 -8.56 -8.31
N LEU A 137 -7.90 -7.55 -8.09
CA LEU A 137 -6.52 -7.73 -7.66
C LEU A 137 -6.43 -8.42 -6.30
N ILE A 138 -7.19 -7.91 -5.32
CA ILE A 138 -7.21 -8.47 -3.96
C ILE A 138 -7.76 -9.89 -3.98
N PHE A 139 -8.90 -10.10 -4.65
CA PHE A 139 -9.57 -11.39 -4.66
C PHE A 139 -8.64 -12.50 -5.16
N VAL A 140 -7.99 -12.29 -6.32
CA VAL A 140 -7.10 -13.29 -6.91
C VAL A 140 -5.85 -13.49 -6.06
N ALA A 141 -5.21 -12.43 -5.58
CA ALA A 141 -4.02 -12.55 -4.74
C ALA A 141 -4.32 -13.32 -3.44
N MET A 142 -5.45 -13.00 -2.79
CA MET A 142 -5.81 -13.62 -1.51
C MET A 142 -6.25 -15.08 -1.61
N LEU A 143 -6.67 -15.55 -2.77
CA LEU A 143 -6.89 -16.99 -2.98
C LEU A 143 -5.59 -17.78 -2.80
N GLY A 144 -4.45 -17.28 -3.32
CA GLY A 144 -3.16 -17.94 -3.17
C GLY A 144 -2.57 -17.77 -1.77
N ILE A 145 -2.54 -16.53 -1.28
CA ILE A 145 -2.02 -16.18 0.05
C ILE A 145 -2.80 -16.88 1.15
N GLY A 146 -4.13 -16.82 1.13
CA GLY A 146 -4.98 -17.41 2.16
C GLY A 146 -4.90 -18.94 2.20
N LEU A 147 -4.68 -19.58 1.06
CA LEU A 147 -4.44 -21.03 1.03
C LEU A 147 -3.10 -21.37 1.69
N ALA A 148 -2.03 -20.66 1.39
CA ALA A 148 -0.74 -20.84 2.01
C ALA A 148 -0.78 -20.59 3.53
N GLU A 149 -1.54 -19.58 3.96
CA GLU A 149 -1.79 -19.27 5.36
C GLU A 149 -2.57 -20.40 6.06
N LYS A 150 -3.68 -20.85 5.46
CA LYS A 150 -4.54 -21.91 6.00
C LYS A 150 -3.77 -23.19 6.28
N PHE A 151 -2.85 -23.57 5.40
CA PHE A 151 -2.05 -24.78 5.58
C PHE A 151 -0.84 -24.59 6.51
N GLY A 152 -0.61 -23.37 7.01
CA GLY A 152 0.42 -23.08 8.00
C GLY A 152 1.81 -22.78 7.43
N PHE A 153 1.95 -22.59 6.11
CA PHE A 153 3.22 -22.30 5.46
C PHE A 153 3.91 -21.06 6.02
N PHE A 154 3.21 -19.95 6.13
CA PHE A 154 3.80 -18.71 6.66
C PHE A 154 4.18 -18.82 8.14
N GLY A 155 3.33 -19.47 8.95
CA GLY A 155 3.62 -19.69 10.36
C GLY A 155 4.86 -20.54 10.58
N ALA A 156 5.03 -21.60 9.79
CA ALA A 156 6.23 -22.44 9.81
C ALA A 156 7.46 -21.68 9.31
N LEU A 157 7.33 -20.87 8.25
CA LEU A 157 8.43 -20.07 7.72
C LEU A 157 8.93 -19.03 8.73
N MET A 158 8.04 -18.29 9.39
CA MET A 158 8.41 -17.33 10.42
C MET A 158 9.12 -18.01 11.61
N ARG A 159 8.60 -19.16 12.07
CA ARG A 159 9.24 -19.94 13.15
C ARG A 159 10.61 -20.47 12.72
N ALA A 160 10.73 -20.97 11.48
CA ALA A 160 12.01 -21.45 10.95
C ALA A 160 13.08 -20.36 10.96
N LEU A 161 12.73 -19.19 10.43
CA LEU A 161 13.65 -18.04 10.37
C LEU A 161 14.05 -17.56 11.77
N ALA A 162 13.08 -17.40 12.68
CA ALA A 162 13.35 -16.94 14.04
C ALA A 162 14.21 -17.92 14.83
N LEU A 163 13.89 -19.23 14.77
CA LEU A 163 14.63 -20.28 15.50
C LEU A 163 16.04 -20.55 14.92
N ALA A 164 16.25 -20.30 13.65
CA ALA A 164 17.57 -20.46 13.00
C ALA A 164 18.49 -19.26 13.23
N THR A 165 18.00 -18.17 13.80
CA THR A 165 18.75 -16.92 13.94
C THR A 165 19.81 -16.97 15.04
N PRO A 166 21.09 -16.64 14.74
CA PRO A 166 22.14 -16.53 15.74
C PRO A 166 21.82 -15.42 16.79
N LYS A 167 22.29 -15.63 18.02
CA LYS A 167 22.05 -14.71 19.16
C LYS A 167 22.49 -13.27 18.87
N SER A 168 23.58 -13.08 18.12
CA SER A 168 24.17 -11.77 17.82
C SER A 168 23.33 -10.89 16.92
N ILE A 169 22.47 -11.48 16.07
CA ILE A 169 21.62 -10.77 15.12
C ILE A 169 20.12 -11.03 15.38
N LEU A 170 19.80 -11.51 16.59
CA LEU A 170 18.42 -11.90 16.91
C LEU A 170 17.46 -10.72 16.81
N THR A 171 17.82 -9.56 17.37
CA THR A 171 16.96 -8.37 17.31
C THR A 171 16.67 -7.89 15.90
N PRO A 172 17.68 -7.59 15.04
CA PRO A 172 17.38 -7.12 13.69
C PRO A 172 16.58 -8.15 12.89
N VAL A 173 16.89 -9.44 13.01
CA VAL A 173 16.15 -10.48 12.27
C VAL A 173 14.71 -10.60 12.76
N ILE A 174 14.43 -10.52 14.06
CA ILE A 174 13.05 -10.51 14.58
C ILE A 174 12.26 -9.32 14.03
N VAL A 175 12.85 -8.12 14.05
CA VAL A 175 12.19 -6.92 13.49
C VAL A 175 11.95 -7.08 11.98
N LEU A 176 12.92 -7.64 11.24
CA LEU A 176 12.81 -7.86 9.81
C LEU A 176 11.73 -8.90 9.45
N ILE A 177 11.67 -10.01 10.19
CA ILE A 177 10.60 -11.00 10.04
C ILE A 177 9.26 -10.34 10.32
N GLY A 178 9.17 -9.52 11.38
CA GLY A 178 7.98 -8.75 11.71
C GLY A 178 7.52 -7.86 10.56
N ALA A 179 8.40 -7.03 9.99
CA ALA A 179 8.08 -6.14 8.88
C ALA A 179 7.61 -6.89 7.62
N ASN A 180 8.08 -8.13 7.40
CA ASN A 180 7.64 -8.98 6.28
C ASN A 180 6.44 -9.86 6.61
N SER A 181 5.98 -9.90 7.86
CA SER A 181 4.88 -10.76 8.29
C SER A 181 3.51 -10.34 7.73
N SER A 182 3.39 -9.12 7.24
CA SER A 182 2.18 -8.60 6.56
C SER A 182 1.74 -9.42 5.35
N VAL A 183 2.64 -10.24 4.75
CA VAL A 183 2.31 -11.24 3.73
C VAL A 183 1.42 -12.36 4.31
N ALA A 184 1.60 -12.67 5.58
CA ALA A 184 0.87 -13.71 6.31
C ALA A 184 -0.35 -13.14 7.06
N SER A 185 -0.93 -12.04 6.58
CA SER A 185 -2.05 -11.35 7.23
C SER A 185 -1.80 -11.13 8.74
N ASP A 186 -2.65 -11.70 9.58
CA ASP A 186 -2.62 -11.49 11.03
C ASP A 186 -1.71 -12.47 11.80
N ALA A 187 -1.20 -13.51 11.13
CA ALA A 187 -0.38 -14.55 11.77
C ALA A 187 0.89 -13.99 12.42
N GLY A 188 1.44 -12.89 11.87
CA GLY A 188 2.57 -12.18 12.43
C GLY A 188 2.34 -11.71 13.86
N TYR A 189 1.18 -11.13 14.14
CA TYR A 189 0.79 -10.62 15.46
C TYR A 189 0.63 -11.73 16.51
N ILE A 190 0.20 -12.90 16.07
CA ILE A 190 -0.10 -14.02 16.98
C ILE A 190 1.16 -14.84 17.29
N ILE A 191 2.01 -15.07 16.28
CA ILE A 191 3.13 -16.01 16.37
C ILE A 191 4.42 -15.33 16.84
N LEU A 192 4.76 -14.18 16.22
CA LEU A 192 6.11 -13.63 16.40
C LEU A 192 6.36 -13.00 17.78
N PRO A 193 5.45 -12.22 18.39
CA PRO A 193 5.71 -11.60 19.68
C PRO A 193 5.93 -12.60 20.83
N PRO A 194 5.10 -13.64 21.04
CA PRO A 194 5.37 -14.63 22.08
C PRO A 194 6.62 -15.47 21.80
N LEU A 195 6.89 -15.80 20.53
CA LEU A 195 8.12 -16.52 20.15
C LEU A 195 9.37 -15.69 20.43
N ALA A 196 9.36 -14.39 20.08
CA ALA A 196 10.49 -13.49 20.31
C ALA A 196 10.75 -13.30 21.80
N ALA A 197 9.70 -13.16 22.62
CA ALA A 197 9.84 -13.08 24.07
C ALA A 197 10.52 -14.34 24.65
N ALA A 198 10.09 -15.54 24.23
CA ALA A 198 10.67 -16.79 24.65
C ALA A 198 12.13 -16.96 24.17
N LEU A 199 12.43 -16.58 22.92
CA LEU A 199 13.80 -16.62 22.38
C LEU A 199 14.74 -15.68 23.11
N TYR A 200 14.30 -14.46 23.45
CA TYR A 200 15.11 -13.51 24.22
C TYR A 200 15.47 -14.07 25.58
N LEU A 201 14.49 -14.66 26.27
CA LEU A 201 14.73 -15.25 27.58
C LEU A 201 15.67 -16.47 27.48
N ALA A 202 15.51 -17.34 26.48
CA ALA A 202 16.39 -18.47 26.25
C ALA A 202 17.87 -18.08 25.99
N VAL A 203 18.10 -16.87 25.47
CA VAL A 203 19.45 -16.35 25.26
C VAL A 203 19.94 -15.45 26.40
N GLY A 204 19.18 -15.35 27.51
CA GLY A 204 19.52 -14.55 28.70
C GLY A 204 19.21 -13.05 28.55
N ARG A 205 18.39 -12.66 27.59
CA ARG A 205 17.93 -11.28 27.35
C ARG A 205 16.52 -11.05 27.93
N HIS A 206 16.12 -9.79 28.06
CA HIS A 206 14.83 -9.44 28.65
C HIS A 206 13.66 -9.82 27.75
N PRO A 207 12.70 -10.70 28.14
CA PRO A 207 11.63 -11.20 27.27
C PRO A 207 10.71 -10.09 26.73
N ILE A 208 10.42 -9.07 27.56
CA ILE A 208 9.59 -7.92 27.14
C ILE A 208 10.28 -7.11 26.03
N ALA A 209 11.63 -7.07 25.99
CA ALA A 209 12.34 -6.43 24.89
C ALA A 209 12.16 -7.21 23.57
N GLY A 210 12.18 -8.55 23.63
CA GLY A 210 11.88 -9.40 22.48
C GLY A 210 10.45 -9.24 21.97
N LEU A 211 9.48 -9.21 22.88
CA LEU A 211 8.09 -8.92 22.57
C LEU A 211 7.94 -7.56 21.88
N ALA A 212 8.57 -6.51 22.42
CA ALA A 212 8.53 -5.17 21.87
C ALA A 212 9.16 -5.09 20.46
N ALA A 213 10.33 -5.72 20.26
CA ALA A 213 11.01 -5.79 18.97
C ALA A 213 10.14 -6.47 17.91
N ALA A 214 9.51 -7.59 18.26
CA ALA A 214 8.62 -8.31 17.36
C ALA A 214 7.39 -7.48 16.99
N PHE A 215 6.74 -6.87 17.97
CA PHE A 215 5.56 -6.04 17.74
C PHE A 215 5.89 -4.77 16.97
N ALA A 216 7.03 -4.14 17.24
CA ALA A 216 7.54 -3.01 16.46
C ALA A 216 7.76 -3.40 15.00
N GLY A 217 8.31 -4.59 14.72
CA GLY A 217 8.45 -5.11 13.37
C GLY A 217 7.10 -5.34 12.68
N VAL A 218 6.17 -6.06 13.35
CA VAL A 218 4.88 -6.46 12.76
C VAL A 218 3.97 -5.26 12.52
N ALA A 219 3.74 -4.43 13.52
CA ALA A 219 2.81 -3.29 13.43
C ALA A 219 3.50 -2.02 12.93
N GLY A 220 4.66 -1.68 13.49
CA GLY A 220 5.41 -0.48 13.11
C GLY A 220 6.14 -0.62 11.78
N GLY A 221 6.43 -1.84 11.35
CA GLY A 221 7.03 -2.15 10.04
C GLY A 221 6.02 -2.51 8.96
N PHE A 222 4.71 -2.40 9.20
CA PHE A 222 3.64 -2.88 8.33
C PHE A 222 3.71 -2.31 6.91
N GLY A 223 4.10 -1.03 6.76
CA GLY A 223 4.29 -0.36 5.47
C GLY A 223 5.58 -0.73 4.73
N GLY A 224 6.50 -1.48 5.36
CA GLY A 224 7.73 -2.01 4.76
C GLY A 224 7.57 -3.47 4.33
N GLY A 225 8.54 -4.00 3.59
CA GLY A 225 8.56 -5.42 3.21
C GLY A 225 9.15 -5.68 1.83
N PHE A 226 9.64 -6.89 1.63
CA PHE A 226 10.25 -7.30 0.35
C PHE A 226 9.22 -7.83 -0.65
N PHE A 227 8.05 -8.23 -0.18
CA PHE A 227 7.05 -8.90 -0.99
C PHE A 227 5.80 -8.04 -1.14
N PRO A 228 5.12 -8.09 -2.30
CA PRO A 228 3.82 -7.50 -2.44
C PRO A 228 2.79 -8.25 -1.60
N THR A 229 1.83 -7.50 -1.06
CA THR A 229 0.74 -8.00 -0.21
C THR A 229 -0.61 -7.68 -0.82
N GLY A 230 -1.68 -8.27 -0.31
CA GLY A 230 -3.04 -7.89 -0.70
C GLY A 230 -3.34 -6.41 -0.47
N GLY A 231 -2.79 -5.83 0.60
CA GLY A 231 -2.91 -4.40 0.90
C GLY A 231 -2.29 -3.49 -0.18
N ASP A 232 -1.19 -3.91 -0.81
CA ASP A 232 -0.57 -3.13 -1.89
C ASP A 232 -1.50 -2.99 -3.10
N GLY A 233 -2.25 -4.04 -3.44
CA GLY A 233 -3.25 -4.00 -4.51
C GLY A 233 -4.38 -3.02 -4.22
N VAL A 234 -4.84 -2.96 -2.96
CA VAL A 234 -5.87 -2.00 -2.54
C VAL A 234 -5.36 -0.57 -2.62
N LEU A 235 -4.18 -0.31 -2.07
CA LEU A 235 -3.57 1.03 -2.12
C LEU A 235 -3.34 1.47 -3.57
N ALA A 236 -2.85 0.57 -4.44
CA ALA A 236 -2.68 0.87 -5.86
C ALA A 236 -4.01 1.24 -6.53
N GLY A 237 -5.08 0.48 -6.27
CA GLY A 237 -6.41 0.77 -6.81
C GLY A 237 -6.94 2.13 -6.37
N PHE A 238 -6.85 2.45 -5.08
CA PHE A 238 -7.28 3.76 -4.56
C PHE A 238 -6.43 4.91 -5.08
N ALA A 239 -5.12 4.70 -5.18
CA ALA A 239 -4.22 5.70 -5.74
C ALA A 239 -4.52 5.95 -7.22
N GLN A 240 -4.83 4.89 -7.98
CA GLN A 240 -5.21 5.02 -9.38
C GLN A 240 -6.53 5.77 -9.56
N ASP A 241 -7.56 5.44 -8.77
CA ASP A 241 -8.85 6.12 -8.84
C ASP A 241 -8.70 7.61 -8.48
N ALA A 242 -7.91 7.93 -7.46
CA ALA A 242 -7.61 9.30 -7.08
C ALA A 242 -6.79 10.05 -8.15
N ALA A 243 -5.80 9.41 -8.76
CA ALA A 243 -4.97 10.01 -9.81
C ALA A 243 -5.79 10.36 -11.06
N ARG A 244 -6.78 9.54 -11.40
CA ARG A 244 -7.66 9.73 -12.56
C ARG A 244 -8.58 10.94 -12.45
N VAL A 245 -8.69 11.55 -11.29
CA VAL A 245 -9.33 12.86 -11.12
C VAL A 245 -8.60 13.94 -11.94
N ILE A 246 -7.27 13.87 -12.00
CA ILE A 246 -6.41 14.82 -12.73
C ILE A 246 -6.04 14.29 -14.11
N ASP A 247 -5.66 13.00 -14.19
CA ASP A 247 -5.24 12.35 -15.43
C ASP A 247 -5.93 10.99 -15.58
N GLN A 248 -6.96 10.94 -16.43
CA GLN A 248 -7.76 9.73 -16.66
C GLN A 248 -6.96 8.57 -17.26
N THR A 249 -5.80 8.83 -17.83
CA THR A 249 -4.91 7.81 -18.41
C THR A 249 -3.90 7.27 -17.44
N TYR A 250 -3.80 7.86 -16.23
CA TYR A 250 -2.82 7.45 -15.23
C TYR A 250 -3.09 6.03 -14.72
N SER A 251 -2.02 5.26 -14.60
CA SER A 251 -2.07 3.88 -14.13
C SER A 251 -1.11 3.69 -12.96
N VAL A 252 -1.60 3.15 -11.86
CA VAL A 252 -0.80 2.81 -10.68
C VAL A 252 -0.74 1.30 -10.55
N GLY A 253 0.45 0.72 -10.71
CA GLY A 253 0.67 -0.71 -10.60
C GLY A 253 0.70 -1.20 -9.16
N ILE A 254 0.43 -2.50 -8.92
CA ILE A 254 0.49 -3.11 -7.57
C ILE A 254 1.88 -3.02 -6.94
N LEU A 255 2.93 -2.93 -7.75
CA LEU A 255 4.33 -2.83 -7.32
C LEU A 255 4.82 -1.38 -7.17
N HIS A 256 3.91 -0.40 -7.23
CA HIS A 256 4.22 1.03 -7.26
C HIS A 256 5.16 1.54 -6.14
N ASN A 257 5.27 0.82 -5.04
CA ASN A 257 6.19 1.16 -3.94
C ASN A 257 7.18 0.02 -3.61
N LEU A 258 7.37 -0.98 -4.48
CA LEU A 258 8.14 -2.18 -4.13
C LEU A 258 9.57 -1.87 -3.69
N TYR A 259 10.28 -1.00 -4.43
CA TYR A 259 11.68 -0.66 -4.10
C TYR A 259 11.77 0.13 -2.81
N PHE A 260 10.88 1.11 -2.64
CA PHE A 260 10.81 1.89 -1.41
C PHE A 260 10.44 1.02 -0.20
N LYS A 261 9.49 0.09 -0.34
CA LYS A 261 9.12 -0.88 0.70
C LYS A 261 10.29 -1.77 1.11
N ALA A 262 11.06 -2.26 0.13
CA ALA A 262 12.22 -3.10 0.40
C ALA A 262 13.30 -2.33 1.18
N GLY A 263 13.60 -1.10 0.75
CA GLY A 263 14.49 -0.20 1.50
C GLY A 263 13.94 0.11 2.89
N SER A 264 12.64 0.35 3.00
CA SER A 264 11.95 0.62 4.26
C SER A 264 12.04 -0.55 5.26
N ALA A 265 11.95 -1.80 4.78
CA ALA A 265 12.12 -2.97 5.65
C ALA A 265 13.50 -3.00 6.32
N ILE A 266 14.56 -2.61 5.59
CA ILE A 266 15.93 -2.50 6.11
C ILE A 266 16.03 -1.35 7.11
N VAL A 267 15.45 -0.20 6.79
CA VAL A 267 15.44 0.98 7.67
C VAL A 267 14.73 0.69 8.98
N VAL A 268 13.53 0.06 8.93
CA VAL A 268 12.77 -0.35 10.10
C VAL A 268 13.53 -1.40 10.91
N MET A 269 14.17 -2.35 10.26
CA MET A 269 15.03 -3.36 10.92
C MET A 269 16.14 -2.68 11.72
N LEU A 270 16.88 -1.75 11.13
CA LEU A 270 17.98 -1.05 11.78
C LEU A 270 17.48 -0.13 12.91
N ALA A 271 16.41 0.61 12.67
CA ALA A 271 15.80 1.49 13.66
C ALA A 271 15.23 0.68 14.85
N GLY A 272 14.53 -0.42 14.58
CA GLY A 272 14.01 -1.31 15.60
C GLY A 272 15.10 -1.99 16.41
N TRP A 273 16.20 -2.39 15.76
CA TRP A 273 17.39 -2.89 16.45
C TRP A 273 17.98 -1.84 17.39
N LEU A 274 18.21 -0.63 16.89
CA LEU A 274 18.73 0.48 17.69
C LEU A 274 17.85 0.76 18.90
N VAL A 275 16.53 0.89 18.70
CA VAL A 275 15.60 1.19 19.80
C VAL A 275 15.59 0.06 20.82
N THR A 276 15.57 -1.19 20.38
CA THR A 276 15.53 -2.34 21.28
C THR A 276 16.79 -2.40 22.15
N ASP A 277 17.97 -2.42 21.51
CA ASP A 277 19.22 -2.73 22.20
C ASP A 277 19.77 -1.50 22.98
N TRP A 278 19.48 -0.27 22.54
CA TRP A 278 20.05 0.93 23.16
C TRP A 278 19.07 1.70 24.04
N ILE A 279 17.76 1.56 23.84
CA ILE A 279 16.75 2.33 24.59
C ILE A 279 15.89 1.41 25.46
N VAL A 280 15.20 0.43 24.85
CA VAL A 280 14.17 -0.34 25.54
C VAL A 280 14.74 -1.38 26.48
N GLU A 281 15.66 -2.23 26.02
CA GLU A 281 16.25 -3.28 26.88
C GLU A 281 17.09 -2.72 28.02
N PRO A 282 17.95 -1.68 27.85
CA PRO A 282 18.64 -1.04 28.98
C PRO A 282 17.69 -0.42 30.00
N ARG A 283 16.55 0.16 29.54
CA ARG A 283 15.53 0.71 30.44
C ARG A 283 14.86 -0.39 31.26
N LEU A 284 14.51 -1.50 30.64
CA LEU A 284 13.93 -2.67 31.32
C LEU A 284 14.92 -3.30 32.30
N ASN A 285 16.20 -3.36 31.95
CA ASN A 285 17.24 -3.93 32.80
C ASN A 285 17.59 -3.08 34.03
N ARG A 286 17.35 -1.76 34.03
CA ARG A 286 17.53 -0.89 35.21
C ARG A 286 16.55 -1.20 36.35
N GLY A 287 15.36 -1.78 36.00
CA GLY A 287 14.40 -2.27 37.00
C GLY A 287 14.62 -3.72 37.47
N LYS A 288 15.63 -4.39 36.93
CA LYS A 288 15.79 -5.85 36.92
C LYS A 288 16.09 -6.51 38.24
N ALA A 289 16.63 -5.79 39.25
CA ALA A 289 17.03 -6.41 40.51
C ALA A 289 15.85 -6.97 41.33
N ALA A 290 14.65 -6.46 41.14
CA ALA A 290 13.45 -6.90 41.86
C ALA A 290 12.52 -7.84 41.06
N GLU A 291 12.45 -7.68 39.72
CA GLU A 291 11.47 -8.39 38.89
C GLU A 291 11.92 -9.77 38.39
N LEU A 292 13.21 -9.94 38.07
CA LEU A 292 13.74 -11.25 37.65
C LEU A 292 13.86 -12.25 38.80
N ALA A 293 13.97 -11.77 40.03
CA ALA A 293 13.88 -12.63 41.19
C ALA A 293 12.47 -13.26 41.37
N GLY A 294 11.43 -12.63 40.80
CA GLY A 294 10.05 -13.13 40.78
C GLY A 294 9.69 -13.99 39.59
N VAL A 295 10.32 -13.76 38.42
CA VAL A 295 10.03 -14.48 37.16
C VAL A 295 10.93 -15.74 37.04
N GLY A 296 12.12 -15.75 37.67
CA GLY A 296 13.03 -16.91 37.74
C GLY A 296 12.69 -17.95 38.80
N GLY A 297 11.57 -17.77 39.55
CA GLY A 297 11.08 -18.79 40.48
C GLY A 297 10.50 -19.98 39.73
N ALA A 298 11.08 -21.13 39.97
CA ALA A 298 10.84 -22.57 39.69
C ALA A 298 9.75 -23.01 38.65
N GLY A 299 8.90 -22.11 38.13
CA GLY A 299 7.89 -22.41 37.09
C GLY A 299 8.19 -21.77 35.71
N GLY A 300 8.91 -20.64 35.67
CA GLY A 300 9.08 -19.86 34.43
C GLY A 300 9.95 -20.54 33.35
N ALA A 301 11.07 -21.13 33.75
CA ALA A 301 12.00 -21.77 32.80
C ALA A 301 11.42 -23.04 32.14
N SER A 302 10.55 -23.78 32.85
CA SER A 302 9.86 -24.96 32.34
C SER A 302 8.75 -24.60 31.33
N ASP A 303 7.99 -23.53 31.58
CA ASP A 303 6.91 -23.08 30.72
C ASP A 303 7.47 -22.50 29.42
N GLU A 304 8.63 -21.86 29.43
CA GLU A 304 9.29 -21.26 28.31
C GLU A 304 9.99 -22.26 27.42
N ALA A 305 10.68 -23.24 28.00
CA ALA A 305 11.19 -24.38 27.27
C ALA A 305 10.03 -25.11 26.56
N ALA A 306 8.87 -25.23 27.23
CA ALA A 306 7.66 -25.78 26.66
C ALA A 306 7.10 -24.90 25.50
N VAL A 307 7.15 -23.56 25.61
CA VAL A 307 6.76 -22.64 24.55
C VAL A 307 7.68 -22.79 23.32
N ILE A 308 9.00 -22.77 23.51
CA ILE A 308 9.96 -22.96 22.42
C ILE A 308 9.79 -24.35 21.79
N GLN A 309 9.60 -25.39 22.62
CA GLN A 309 9.39 -26.75 22.16
C GLN A 309 8.06 -26.89 21.40
N SER A 310 7.00 -26.21 21.85
CA SER A 310 5.71 -26.17 21.15
C SER A 310 5.76 -25.42 19.83
N MET A 311 6.68 -24.45 19.70
CA MET A 311 6.93 -23.68 18.49
C MET A 311 8.01 -24.28 17.59
N ALA A 312 8.76 -25.30 18.09
CA ALA A 312 9.75 -26.02 17.29
C ALA A 312 9.10 -26.68 16.08
N LEU A 313 9.79 -26.62 14.94
CA LEU A 313 9.30 -27.24 13.71
C LEU A 313 9.40 -28.75 13.82
N THR A 314 8.30 -29.43 13.53
CA THR A 314 8.29 -30.88 13.36
C THR A 314 9.12 -31.30 12.14
N ALA A 315 9.54 -32.57 12.08
CA ALA A 315 10.25 -33.10 10.92
C ALA A 315 9.45 -32.95 9.61
N MET A 316 8.11 -33.09 9.69
CA MET A 316 7.21 -32.90 8.56
C MET A 316 7.11 -31.45 8.11
N GLU A 317 7.06 -30.49 9.05
CA GLU A 317 7.06 -29.05 8.73
C GLU A 317 8.38 -28.63 8.08
N LYS A 318 9.54 -29.11 8.57
CA LYS A 318 10.85 -28.86 7.94
C LYS A 318 10.87 -29.38 6.51
N LYS A 319 10.42 -30.62 6.31
CA LYS A 319 10.29 -31.21 4.98
C LYS A 319 9.31 -30.42 4.11
N GLY A 320 8.15 -30.04 4.65
CA GLY A 320 7.15 -29.21 3.97
C GLY A 320 7.72 -27.87 3.51
N LEU A 321 8.46 -27.17 4.37
CA LEU A 321 9.13 -25.92 4.00
C LEU A 321 10.16 -26.10 2.88
N THR A 322 10.95 -27.18 2.92
CA THR A 322 11.93 -27.47 1.85
C THR A 322 11.23 -27.63 0.51
N TYR A 323 10.14 -28.40 0.45
CA TYR A 323 9.38 -28.59 -0.80
C TYR A 323 8.68 -27.30 -1.24
N ALA A 324 8.11 -26.55 -0.29
CA ALA A 324 7.47 -25.27 -0.60
C ALA A 324 8.47 -24.25 -1.17
N LEU A 325 9.65 -24.13 -0.57
CA LEU A 325 10.70 -23.23 -1.08
C LEU A 325 11.24 -23.70 -2.43
N ALA A 326 11.44 -25.01 -2.62
CA ALA A 326 11.85 -25.57 -3.91
C ALA A 326 10.81 -25.29 -5.02
N THR A 327 9.52 -25.51 -4.74
CA THR A 327 8.46 -25.21 -5.70
C THR A 327 8.32 -23.70 -5.96
N ASN A 328 8.56 -22.84 -4.95
CA ASN A 328 8.58 -21.38 -5.14
C ASN A 328 9.71 -20.96 -6.09
N VAL A 329 10.92 -21.50 -5.91
CA VAL A 329 12.07 -21.26 -6.82
C VAL A 329 11.73 -21.69 -8.24
N VAL A 330 11.06 -22.84 -8.42
CA VAL A 330 10.63 -23.32 -9.75
C VAL A 330 9.60 -22.38 -10.37
N VAL A 331 8.57 -21.96 -9.61
CA VAL A 331 7.53 -21.05 -10.10
C VAL A 331 8.12 -19.68 -10.46
N LEU A 332 8.90 -19.09 -9.57
CA LEU A 332 9.53 -17.78 -9.83
C LEU A 332 10.59 -17.88 -10.94
N GLY A 333 11.35 -18.98 -11.00
CA GLY A 333 12.30 -19.24 -12.08
C GLY A 333 11.60 -19.37 -13.44
N MET A 334 10.47 -20.07 -13.51
CA MET A 334 9.65 -20.16 -14.72
C MET A 334 9.17 -18.78 -15.17
N PHE A 335 8.61 -17.98 -14.27
CA PHE A 335 8.21 -16.60 -14.60
C PHE A 335 9.41 -15.73 -14.96
N GLY A 336 10.54 -15.89 -14.27
CA GLY A 336 11.79 -15.22 -14.62
C GLY A 336 12.23 -15.52 -16.05
N LEU A 337 12.15 -16.77 -16.49
CA LEU A 337 12.44 -17.15 -17.88
C LEU A 337 11.44 -16.53 -18.86
N LEU A 338 10.16 -16.54 -18.53
CA LEU A 338 9.11 -15.94 -19.39
C LEU A 338 9.23 -14.41 -19.51
N ILE A 339 9.84 -13.73 -18.53
CA ILE A 339 10.03 -12.29 -18.49
C ILE A 339 11.38 -11.88 -19.10
N LEU A 340 12.46 -12.59 -18.75
CA LEU A 340 13.83 -12.14 -19.07
C LEU A 340 14.33 -12.62 -20.43
N VAL A 341 13.84 -13.77 -20.92
CA VAL A 341 14.30 -14.33 -22.20
C VAL A 341 13.70 -13.52 -23.35
N PRO A 342 14.52 -12.97 -24.26
CA PRO A 342 14.05 -12.26 -25.44
C PRO A 342 13.11 -13.13 -26.29
N GLY A 343 11.96 -12.59 -26.67
CA GLY A 343 10.94 -13.32 -27.43
C GLY A 343 10.00 -14.20 -26.60
N ALA A 344 10.24 -14.34 -25.30
CA ALA A 344 9.31 -15.04 -24.41
C ALA A 344 7.99 -14.25 -24.24
N PRO A 345 6.88 -14.93 -23.94
CA PRO A 345 5.54 -14.32 -23.94
C PRO A 345 5.38 -13.10 -23.03
N LEU A 346 6.08 -13.04 -21.90
CA LEU A 346 6.01 -11.94 -20.93
C LEU A 346 7.14 -10.92 -21.08
N ASN A 347 8.09 -11.15 -21.98
CA ASN A 347 9.20 -10.23 -22.22
C ASN A 347 8.78 -8.93 -22.93
N GLY A 348 7.77 -9.02 -23.81
CA GLY A 348 7.28 -7.86 -24.55
C GLY A 348 8.10 -7.46 -25.78
N ILE A 349 9.33 -7.92 -25.92
CA ILE A 349 10.17 -7.63 -27.11
C ILE A 349 9.59 -8.34 -28.33
N GLY A 350 9.36 -7.58 -29.42
CA GLY A 350 8.74 -8.08 -30.65
C GLY A 350 7.22 -8.22 -30.59
N ALA A 351 6.57 -7.75 -29.54
CA ALA A 351 5.12 -7.68 -29.47
C ALA A 351 4.57 -6.63 -30.46
N PRO A 352 3.35 -6.84 -30.98
CA PRO A 352 2.67 -5.82 -31.79
C PRO A 352 2.48 -4.54 -30.97
N THR A 353 2.87 -3.40 -31.55
CA THR A 353 2.76 -2.08 -30.93
C THR A 353 1.69 -1.25 -31.64
N LEU A 354 1.04 -0.37 -30.89
CA LEU A 354 0.20 0.68 -31.47
C LEU A 354 1.06 1.80 -32.05
N ALA A 355 0.50 2.63 -32.93
CA ALA A 355 1.18 3.78 -33.55
C ALA A 355 1.72 4.81 -32.54
N ASN A 356 1.23 4.78 -31.29
CA ASN A 356 1.73 5.62 -30.20
C ASN A 356 2.90 4.97 -29.41
N GLY A 357 3.50 3.88 -29.91
CA GLY A 357 4.60 3.17 -29.26
C GLY A 357 4.22 2.28 -28.09
N ARG A 358 2.92 2.16 -27.77
CA ARG A 358 2.46 1.27 -26.68
C ARG A 358 2.33 -0.17 -27.17
N VAL A 359 2.85 -1.11 -26.39
CA VAL A 359 2.66 -2.54 -26.63
C VAL A 359 1.20 -2.91 -26.42
N VAL A 360 0.60 -3.61 -27.37
CA VAL A 360 -0.78 -4.09 -27.25
C VAL A 360 -0.81 -5.24 -26.26
N ALA A 361 -1.09 -4.98 -25.01
CA ALA A 361 -1.46 -5.99 -24.06
C ALA A 361 -2.90 -6.42 -24.35
N GLN A 362 -3.08 -7.46 -25.14
CA GLN A 362 -4.27 -8.32 -25.27
C GLN A 362 -5.68 -7.69 -25.29
N GLN A 363 -5.85 -6.37 -25.34
CA GLN A 363 -7.16 -5.75 -25.52
C GLN A 363 -7.26 -5.17 -26.94
N PRO A 364 -8.32 -5.49 -27.67
CA PRO A 364 -8.55 -4.91 -28.99
C PRO A 364 -8.71 -3.40 -28.85
N VAL A 365 -7.83 -2.64 -29.48
CA VAL A 365 -7.99 -1.20 -29.58
C VAL A 365 -8.73 -0.91 -30.86
N VAL A 366 -9.93 -0.37 -30.72
CA VAL A 366 -10.75 0.06 -31.83
C VAL A 366 -10.15 1.35 -32.40
N ILE A 367 -9.69 1.28 -33.63
CA ILE A 367 -9.16 2.43 -34.35
C ILE A 367 -10.22 2.85 -35.37
N SER A 368 -10.68 4.08 -35.25
CA SER A 368 -11.67 4.63 -36.22
C SER A 368 -11.10 4.66 -37.65
N PRO A 369 -11.92 4.38 -38.67
CA PRO A 369 -11.52 4.52 -40.06
C PRO A 369 -10.97 5.94 -40.32
N GLY A 370 -9.79 6.03 -40.93
CA GLY A 370 -9.15 7.33 -41.22
C GLY A 370 -8.14 7.80 -40.18
N SER A 371 -7.82 6.98 -39.14
CA SER A 371 -6.71 7.30 -38.23
C SER A 371 -5.36 7.24 -38.96
N ALA A 372 -4.38 8.01 -38.47
CA ALA A 372 -3.04 8.11 -39.06
C ALA A 372 -2.31 6.74 -39.19
N ILE A 373 -2.75 5.73 -38.46
CA ILE A 373 -2.22 4.36 -38.50
C ILE A 373 -2.55 3.64 -39.82
N ALA A 374 -3.73 3.92 -40.39
CA ALA A 374 -4.17 3.30 -41.67
C ALA A 374 -3.46 3.87 -42.91
N THR A 375 -2.74 4.96 -42.76
CA THR A 375 -2.15 5.73 -43.88
C THR A 375 -0.62 5.76 -43.91
N THR A 376 0.07 5.23 -42.88
CA THR A 376 1.55 5.28 -42.79
C THR A 376 2.19 4.09 -43.51
N PRO A 377 2.98 4.29 -44.59
CA PRO A 377 3.48 3.22 -45.46
C PRO A 377 4.47 2.25 -44.79
N ALA A 378 4.95 2.57 -43.60
CA ALA A 378 6.00 1.81 -42.89
C ALA A 378 5.45 0.79 -41.87
N GLU A 379 4.15 0.66 -41.70
CA GLU A 379 3.54 -0.17 -40.69
C GLU A 379 3.16 -1.54 -41.24
N LYS A 380 3.70 -2.60 -40.63
CA LYS A 380 3.27 -3.96 -40.93
C LYS A 380 1.96 -4.23 -40.19
N ILE A 381 0.85 -4.21 -40.89
CA ILE A 381 -0.45 -4.60 -40.36
C ILE A 381 -0.42 -6.09 -40.04
N LEU A 382 -0.59 -6.44 -38.78
CA LEU A 382 -0.65 -7.82 -38.30
C LEU A 382 -2.08 -8.38 -38.38
N PHE A 383 -3.07 -7.53 -38.15
CA PHE A 383 -4.47 -7.89 -38.20
C PHE A 383 -5.29 -6.65 -38.58
N LYS A 384 -6.26 -6.82 -39.47
CA LYS A 384 -7.22 -5.79 -39.82
C LYS A 384 -8.60 -6.45 -39.96
N SER A 385 -9.57 -6.01 -39.18
CA SER A 385 -10.97 -6.29 -39.42
C SER A 385 -11.61 -5.08 -40.14
N GLU A 386 -12.46 -5.35 -41.10
CA GLU A 386 -13.17 -4.26 -41.79
C GLU A 386 -14.28 -3.68 -40.91
N PRO A 387 -14.57 -2.37 -41.00
CA PRO A 387 -15.66 -1.78 -40.26
C PRO A 387 -16.99 -2.37 -40.73
N VAL A 388 -17.85 -2.69 -39.78
CA VAL A 388 -19.21 -3.16 -40.06
C VAL A 388 -20.13 -1.93 -40.15
N MET A 389 -20.84 -1.82 -41.27
CA MET A 389 -21.82 -0.75 -41.50
C MET A 389 -23.24 -1.32 -41.42
N ASN A 390 -24.16 -0.53 -40.89
CA ASN A 390 -25.59 -0.83 -40.99
C ASN A 390 -26.14 -0.50 -42.38
N ALA A 391 -27.40 -0.87 -42.65
CA ALA A 391 -28.05 -0.60 -43.93
C ALA A 391 -28.21 0.91 -44.29
N ALA A 392 -27.98 1.79 -43.31
CA ALA A 392 -28.00 3.24 -43.46
C ALA A 392 -26.61 3.84 -43.74
N GLY A 393 -25.56 3.00 -43.81
CA GLY A 393 -24.18 3.45 -44.04
C GLY A 393 -23.47 3.99 -42.80
N GLU A 394 -24.04 3.82 -41.62
CA GLU A 394 -23.39 4.19 -40.35
C GLU A 394 -22.47 3.08 -39.84
N VAL A 395 -21.29 3.44 -39.38
CA VAL A 395 -20.31 2.49 -38.83
C VAL A 395 -20.79 2.02 -37.46
N THR A 396 -21.23 0.76 -37.37
CA THR A 396 -21.68 0.13 -36.13
C THR A 396 -20.52 -0.53 -35.35
N ASP A 397 -19.49 -0.96 -36.09
CA ASP A 397 -18.22 -1.46 -35.53
C ASP A 397 -17.08 -0.86 -36.37
N PRO A 398 -16.25 0.01 -35.82
CA PRO A 398 -15.19 0.68 -36.57
C PRO A 398 -14.03 -0.25 -36.98
N GLY A 399 -14.08 -1.54 -36.62
CA GLY A 399 -13.05 -2.50 -36.94
C GLY A 399 -11.79 -2.34 -36.06
N LEU A 400 -10.92 -3.34 -36.15
CA LEU A 400 -9.69 -3.42 -35.37
C LEU A 400 -8.48 -3.40 -36.30
N VAL A 401 -7.50 -2.54 -36.04
CA VAL A 401 -6.19 -2.56 -36.71
C VAL A 401 -5.10 -2.77 -35.67
N VAL A 402 -4.35 -3.88 -35.82
CA VAL A 402 -3.14 -4.15 -35.05
C VAL A 402 -1.96 -4.06 -36.02
N ALA A 403 -1.07 -3.11 -35.77
CA ALA A 403 0.07 -2.85 -36.63
C ALA A 403 1.39 -2.93 -35.85
N MET A 404 2.47 -3.41 -36.52
CA MET A 404 3.83 -3.19 -36.05
C MET A 404 4.35 -1.88 -36.62
N THR A 405 4.79 -0.97 -35.75
CA THR A 405 5.55 0.19 -36.20
C THR A 405 6.93 -0.25 -36.67
N GLY A 406 7.40 0.28 -37.81
CA GLY A 406 8.72 -0.05 -38.36
C GLY A 406 9.91 0.48 -37.56
N ALA A 407 9.69 1.19 -36.45
CA ALA A 407 10.71 1.51 -35.47
C ALA A 407 11.10 0.22 -34.73
N LYS A 408 12.39 -0.13 -34.74
CA LYS A 408 12.90 -1.14 -33.80
C LYS A 408 12.40 -0.77 -32.42
N PRO A 409 11.80 -1.72 -31.66
CA PRO A 409 11.43 -1.44 -30.29
C PRO A 409 12.68 -0.86 -29.60
N THR A 410 12.60 0.40 -29.20
CA THR A 410 13.66 1.00 -28.40
C THR A 410 13.67 0.26 -27.07
N LEU A 411 14.85 0.08 -26.48
CA LEU A 411 15.03 -0.52 -25.14
C LEU A 411 14.22 0.16 -24.04
N LEU A 412 13.50 1.24 -24.34
CA LEU A 412 12.52 1.95 -23.50
C LEU A 412 11.14 1.26 -23.50
N GLU A 413 10.84 0.40 -24.47
CA GLU A 413 9.75 -0.57 -24.39
C GLU A 413 10.29 -1.78 -23.63
N SER A 414 10.66 -1.51 -22.38
CA SER A 414 11.36 -2.47 -21.55
C SER A 414 10.49 -3.70 -21.31
N PRO A 415 11.11 -4.85 -20.98
CA PRO A 415 10.42 -6.05 -20.55
C PRO A 415 9.40 -5.86 -19.42
N GLY A 416 9.35 -4.66 -18.83
CA GLY A 416 8.46 -4.27 -17.76
C GLY A 416 6.97 -4.21 -18.11
N ASP A 417 6.59 -3.85 -19.31
CA ASP A 417 5.18 -3.53 -19.59
C ASP A 417 4.26 -4.76 -19.64
N ARG A 418 4.71 -5.89 -20.16
CA ARG A 418 3.85 -7.09 -20.24
C ARG A 418 3.71 -7.82 -18.91
N TRP A 419 4.80 -8.00 -18.19
CA TRP A 419 4.76 -8.75 -16.94
C TRP A 419 4.04 -7.99 -15.82
N SER A 420 4.02 -6.65 -15.86
CA SER A 420 3.30 -5.84 -14.89
C SER A 420 1.80 -6.11 -14.92
N HIS A 421 1.22 -6.38 -16.09
CA HIS A 421 -0.18 -6.75 -16.23
C HIS A 421 -0.52 -8.16 -15.71
N VAL A 422 0.47 -9.05 -15.59
CA VAL A 422 0.28 -10.42 -15.09
C VAL A 422 0.85 -10.62 -13.68
N ILE A 423 1.24 -9.55 -13.01
CA ILE A 423 1.82 -9.62 -11.66
C ILE A 423 0.89 -10.29 -10.64
N VAL A 424 -0.43 -10.07 -10.76
CA VAL A 424 -1.42 -10.67 -9.86
C VAL A 424 -1.51 -12.19 -10.02
N PRO A 425 -1.63 -12.76 -11.24
CA PRO A 425 -1.43 -14.18 -11.48
C PRO A 425 -0.09 -14.74 -10.98
N ILE A 426 1.01 -13.97 -11.13
CA ILE A 426 2.31 -14.37 -10.60
C ILE A 426 2.27 -14.49 -9.07
N ILE A 427 1.76 -13.48 -8.37
CA ILE A 427 1.59 -13.50 -6.92
C ILE A 427 0.71 -14.67 -6.50
N PHE A 428 -0.44 -14.84 -7.16
CA PHE A 428 -1.35 -15.95 -6.89
C PHE A 428 -0.64 -17.30 -6.95
N LEU A 429 0.09 -17.60 -8.03
CA LEU A 429 0.79 -18.87 -8.21
C LEU A 429 2.01 -19.01 -7.30
N ALA A 430 2.72 -17.91 -7.02
CA ALA A 430 3.88 -17.89 -6.12
C ALA A 430 3.53 -18.21 -4.67
N PHE A 431 2.26 -18.09 -4.28
CA PHE A 431 1.79 -18.49 -2.96
C PHE A 431 0.94 -19.76 -3.00
N LEU A 432 0.12 -19.94 -4.02
CA LEU A 432 -0.73 -21.14 -4.18
C LEU A 432 0.13 -22.42 -4.25
N VAL A 433 1.10 -22.45 -5.16
CA VAL A 433 1.88 -23.68 -5.44
C VAL A 433 2.74 -24.08 -4.23
N PRO A 434 3.53 -23.17 -3.61
CA PRO A 434 4.26 -23.50 -2.38
C PRO A 434 3.34 -23.86 -1.21
N GLY A 435 2.20 -23.16 -1.06
CA GLY A 435 1.20 -23.46 -0.03
C GLY A 435 0.63 -24.87 -0.18
N MET A 436 0.31 -25.27 -1.41
CA MET A 436 -0.12 -26.64 -1.71
C MET A 436 0.97 -27.67 -1.43
N ALA A 437 2.21 -27.42 -1.89
CA ALA A 437 3.33 -28.32 -1.65
C ALA A 437 3.58 -28.52 -0.15
N TYR A 438 3.55 -27.44 0.62
CA TYR A 438 3.62 -27.49 2.09
C TYR A 438 2.47 -28.31 2.67
N GLY A 439 1.22 -28.02 2.26
CA GLY A 439 0.02 -28.68 2.76
C GLY A 439 0.00 -30.18 2.50
N VAL A 440 0.42 -30.63 1.30
CA VAL A 440 0.51 -32.05 0.95
C VAL A 440 1.55 -32.75 1.81
N VAL A 441 2.76 -32.17 1.94
CA VAL A 441 3.85 -32.79 2.70
C VAL A 441 3.56 -32.84 4.20
N THR A 442 2.94 -31.81 4.77
CA THR A 442 2.56 -31.78 6.18
C THR A 442 1.27 -32.54 6.49
N GLY A 443 0.54 -32.94 5.44
CA GLY A 443 -0.74 -33.63 5.58
C GLY A 443 -1.90 -32.71 6.02
N THR A 444 -1.77 -31.40 5.89
CA THR A 444 -2.84 -30.43 6.08
C THR A 444 -3.73 -30.30 4.83
N LEU A 445 -3.21 -30.69 3.66
CA LEU A 445 -3.95 -30.83 2.41
C LEU A 445 -4.04 -32.31 2.03
N ARG A 446 -5.18 -32.96 2.30
CA ARG A 446 -5.41 -34.40 2.03
C ARG A 446 -6.51 -34.64 1.02
N SER A 447 -7.38 -33.70 0.82
CA SER A 447 -8.58 -33.87 0.01
C SER A 447 -8.90 -32.59 -0.79
N GLN A 448 -9.74 -32.77 -1.82
CA GLN A 448 -10.30 -31.62 -2.56
C GLN A 448 -11.08 -30.67 -1.61
N LYS A 449 -11.70 -31.21 -0.56
CA LYS A 449 -12.40 -30.38 0.45
C LYS A 449 -11.44 -29.47 1.19
N ASP A 450 -10.25 -29.97 1.57
CA ASP A 450 -9.25 -29.15 2.25
C ASP A 450 -8.74 -28.03 1.33
N PHE A 451 -8.57 -28.33 0.03
CA PHE A 451 -8.18 -27.32 -0.96
C PHE A 451 -9.23 -26.20 -1.06
N ILE A 452 -10.51 -26.56 -1.18
CA ILE A 452 -11.61 -25.59 -1.24
C ILE A 452 -11.71 -24.78 0.06
N GLU A 453 -11.52 -25.41 1.22
CA GLU A 453 -11.47 -24.71 2.51
C GLU A 453 -10.29 -23.73 2.59
N GLY A 454 -9.14 -24.05 1.97
CA GLY A 454 -8.01 -23.14 1.82
C GLY A 454 -8.37 -21.90 1.01
N LEU A 455 -9.06 -22.07 -0.12
CA LEU A 455 -9.56 -20.95 -0.93
C LEU A 455 -10.59 -20.11 -0.16
N TYR A 456 -11.53 -20.77 0.55
CA TYR A 456 -12.52 -20.08 1.37
C TYR A 456 -11.87 -19.28 2.51
N HIS A 457 -10.76 -19.78 3.08
CA HIS A 457 -10.03 -19.02 4.09
C HIS A 457 -9.54 -17.67 3.54
N GLY A 458 -8.92 -17.67 2.35
CA GLY A 458 -8.52 -16.44 1.67
C GLY A 458 -9.69 -15.49 1.37
N ILE A 459 -10.85 -16.03 0.96
CA ILE A 459 -12.04 -15.22 0.72
C ILE A 459 -12.58 -14.63 2.03
N ARG A 460 -12.65 -15.43 3.11
CA ARG A 460 -13.14 -14.95 4.42
C ARG A 460 -12.31 -13.78 4.96
N SER A 461 -11.00 -13.78 4.74
CA SER A 461 -10.13 -12.68 5.18
C SER A 461 -10.40 -11.36 4.47
N ILE A 462 -10.95 -11.38 3.25
CA ILE A 462 -11.28 -10.15 2.50
C ILE A 462 -12.74 -9.69 2.66
N VAL A 463 -13.60 -10.47 3.32
CA VAL A 463 -15.03 -10.10 3.51
C VAL A 463 -15.19 -8.70 4.13
N PRO A 464 -14.46 -8.33 5.21
CA PRO A 464 -14.55 -6.96 5.75
C PRO A 464 -14.13 -5.90 4.72
N VAL A 465 -13.10 -6.19 3.92
CA VAL A 465 -12.61 -5.29 2.88
C VAL A 465 -13.67 -5.09 1.79
N LEU A 466 -14.39 -6.14 1.39
CA LEU A 466 -15.47 -6.05 0.41
C LEU A 466 -16.62 -5.18 0.90
N ALA A 467 -16.99 -5.29 2.18
CA ALA A 467 -18.03 -4.46 2.78
C ALA A 467 -17.61 -2.97 2.78
N ILE A 468 -16.38 -2.67 3.18
CA ILE A 468 -15.82 -1.31 3.13
C ILE A 468 -15.79 -0.81 1.67
N ALA A 469 -15.30 -1.63 0.75
CA ALA A 469 -15.15 -1.27 -0.66
C ALA A 469 -16.48 -0.90 -1.32
N PHE A 470 -17.59 -1.56 -0.94
CA PHE A 470 -18.91 -1.21 -1.49
C PHE A 470 -19.29 0.25 -1.17
N PHE A 471 -19.22 0.65 0.09
CA PHE A 471 -19.58 2.02 0.50
C PHE A 471 -18.55 3.04 0.02
N MET A 472 -17.27 2.67 0.05
CA MET A 472 -16.20 3.52 -0.45
C MET A 472 -16.33 3.77 -1.96
N ALA A 473 -16.70 2.76 -2.75
CA ALA A 473 -16.94 2.93 -4.18
C ALA A 473 -18.09 3.93 -4.44
N GLN A 474 -19.15 3.92 -3.62
CA GLN A 474 -20.21 4.93 -3.74
C GLN A 474 -19.66 6.32 -3.40
N PHE A 475 -18.94 6.47 -2.29
CA PHE A 475 -18.33 7.74 -1.89
C PHE A 475 -17.45 8.33 -3.00
N VAL A 476 -16.49 7.57 -3.52
CA VAL A 476 -15.55 8.03 -4.56
C VAL A 476 -16.29 8.40 -5.84
N ASN A 477 -17.23 7.57 -6.30
CA ASN A 477 -17.96 7.83 -7.52
C ASN A 477 -18.98 8.99 -7.38
N TYR A 478 -19.61 9.16 -6.21
CA TYR A 478 -20.47 10.32 -5.95
C TYR A 478 -19.66 11.62 -5.93
N PHE A 479 -18.46 11.56 -5.34
CA PHE A 479 -17.51 12.66 -5.31
C PHE A 479 -17.06 13.05 -6.72
N ALA A 480 -16.74 12.05 -7.57
CA ALA A 480 -16.38 12.25 -8.97
C ALA A 480 -17.55 12.77 -9.83
N TYR A 481 -18.74 12.18 -9.69
CA TYR A 481 -19.91 12.62 -10.47
C TYR A 481 -20.32 14.05 -10.15
N SER A 482 -20.29 14.42 -8.87
CA SER A 482 -20.59 15.78 -8.44
C SER A 482 -19.56 16.81 -8.89
N GLY A 483 -18.35 16.39 -9.26
CA GLY A 483 -17.21 17.24 -9.64
C GLY A 483 -16.55 17.92 -8.45
N LEU A 484 -17.01 17.64 -7.21
CA LEU A 484 -16.41 18.16 -5.98
C LEU A 484 -14.96 17.71 -5.78
N ASP A 485 -14.63 16.51 -6.24
CA ASP A 485 -13.27 15.95 -6.26
C ASP A 485 -12.29 16.86 -7.01
N ARG A 486 -12.64 17.20 -8.26
CA ARG A 486 -11.83 18.10 -9.10
C ARG A 486 -11.79 19.52 -8.53
N MET A 487 -12.92 20.02 -8.04
CA MET A 487 -12.97 21.33 -7.43
C MET A 487 -12.05 21.41 -6.20
N LEU A 488 -12.07 20.40 -5.33
CA LEU A 488 -11.20 20.31 -4.18
C LEU A 488 -9.72 20.16 -4.59
N ALA A 489 -9.45 19.32 -5.60
CA ALA A 489 -8.10 19.13 -6.13
C ALA A 489 -7.51 20.44 -6.67
N TYR A 490 -8.25 21.16 -7.52
CA TYR A 490 -7.77 22.43 -8.09
C TYR A 490 -7.67 23.53 -7.03
N ALA A 491 -8.64 23.66 -6.14
CA ALA A 491 -8.60 24.65 -5.06
C ALA A 491 -7.44 24.38 -4.09
N GLY A 492 -7.31 23.13 -3.61
CA GLY A 492 -6.25 22.73 -2.71
C GLY A 492 -4.86 22.75 -3.37
N GLY A 493 -4.76 22.28 -4.61
CA GLY A 493 -3.52 22.34 -5.38
C GLY A 493 -3.07 23.77 -5.64
N SER A 494 -4.00 24.67 -5.99
CA SER A 494 -3.70 26.10 -6.15
C SER A 494 -3.20 26.72 -4.85
N LEU A 495 -3.82 26.39 -3.72
CA LEU A 495 -3.38 26.85 -2.41
C LEU A 495 -1.95 26.37 -2.09
N LEU A 496 -1.65 25.11 -2.36
CA LEU A 496 -0.30 24.55 -2.14
C LEU A 496 0.76 25.22 -3.02
N VAL A 497 0.44 25.51 -4.28
CA VAL A 497 1.36 26.20 -5.19
C VAL A 497 1.55 27.66 -4.76
N GLN A 498 0.47 28.38 -4.39
CA GLN A 498 0.54 29.76 -3.94
C GLN A 498 1.27 29.92 -2.59
N ALA A 499 1.12 28.94 -1.69
CA ALA A 499 1.81 28.92 -0.41
C ALA A 499 3.32 28.66 -0.55
N ASP A 500 3.76 28.23 -1.74
CA ASP A 500 5.15 27.92 -2.09
C ASP A 500 5.87 27.07 -1.03
N ILE A 501 5.15 26.07 -0.52
CA ILE A 501 5.68 25.17 0.52
C ILE A 501 6.73 24.26 -0.13
N PRO A 502 7.96 24.20 0.41
CA PRO A 502 8.96 23.25 -0.06
C PRO A 502 8.43 21.81 -0.01
N ILE A 503 8.64 21.04 -1.07
CA ILE A 503 8.11 19.68 -1.17
C ILE A 503 8.55 18.77 -0.01
N PRO A 504 9.80 18.82 0.47
CA PRO A 504 10.20 18.03 1.64
C PRO A 504 9.35 18.33 2.87
N LEU A 505 9.06 19.61 3.12
CA LEU A 505 8.19 20.01 4.23
C LEU A 505 6.74 19.54 4.03
N LEU A 506 6.24 19.61 2.79
CA LEU A 506 4.90 19.10 2.45
C LEU A 506 4.79 17.60 2.68
N LEU A 507 5.81 16.81 2.31
CA LEU A 507 5.85 15.38 2.57
C LEU A 507 5.88 15.06 4.07
N VAL A 508 6.72 15.76 4.85
CA VAL A 508 6.77 15.59 6.31
C VAL A 508 5.43 15.97 6.95
N ALA A 509 4.82 17.08 6.52
CA ALA A 509 3.52 17.51 7.02
C ALA A 509 2.43 16.48 6.69
N PHE A 510 2.47 15.87 5.50
CA PHE A 510 1.53 14.82 5.11
C PHE A 510 1.73 13.54 5.93
N VAL A 511 2.97 13.08 6.14
CA VAL A 511 3.26 11.94 7.04
C VAL A 511 2.70 12.23 8.43
N PHE A 512 2.91 13.43 8.97
CA PHE A 512 2.39 13.83 10.28
C PHE A 512 0.85 13.88 10.31
N LEU A 513 0.22 14.38 9.24
CA LEU A 513 -1.23 14.35 9.11
C LEU A 513 -1.80 12.93 9.15
N VAL A 514 -1.12 11.98 8.48
CA VAL A 514 -1.51 10.57 8.49
C VAL A 514 -1.38 9.98 9.90
N VAL A 515 -0.30 10.32 10.63
CA VAL A 515 -0.12 9.95 12.05
C VAL A 515 -1.30 10.43 12.90
N LEU A 516 -1.70 11.69 12.74
CA LEU A 516 -2.87 12.23 13.47
C LEU A 516 -4.17 11.52 13.06
N GLY A 517 -4.31 11.24 11.77
CA GLY A 517 -5.48 10.54 11.23
C GLY A 517 -5.67 9.12 11.79
N ASP A 518 -4.60 8.47 12.21
CA ASP A 518 -4.65 7.11 12.77
C ASP A 518 -5.28 7.03 14.17
N PHE A 519 -5.28 8.12 14.89
CA PHE A 519 -6.02 8.24 16.15
C PHE A 519 -7.53 8.46 15.93
N ALA A 520 -7.94 8.79 14.70
CA ALA A 520 -9.33 9.02 14.32
C ALA A 520 -9.91 7.85 13.53
N ILE A 521 -9.16 7.27 12.59
CA ILE A 521 -9.63 6.23 11.66
C ILE A 521 -8.71 5.03 11.76
N SER A 522 -9.23 3.92 12.25
CA SER A 522 -8.50 2.64 12.32
C SER A 522 -8.34 2.00 10.94
N GLY A 523 -7.20 1.35 10.77
CA GLY A 523 -6.90 0.50 9.62
C GLY A 523 -6.39 1.26 8.39
N MET A 524 -5.34 0.72 7.81
CA MET A 524 -4.62 1.27 6.66
C MET A 524 -5.54 1.58 5.47
N LEU A 525 -6.41 0.63 5.11
CA LEU A 525 -7.24 0.76 3.92
C LEU A 525 -8.33 1.81 4.06
N SER A 526 -8.99 1.84 5.22
CA SER A 526 -10.07 2.80 5.51
C SER A 526 -9.56 4.24 5.49
N LYS A 527 -8.45 4.49 6.15
CA LYS A 527 -7.82 5.80 6.22
C LYS A 527 -7.32 6.26 4.84
N PHE A 528 -6.65 5.37 4.08
CA PHE A 528 -6.20 5.71 2.74
C PHE A 528 -7.34 5.98 1.78
N GLY A 529 -8.44 5.22 1.89
CA GLY A 529 -9.65 5.45 1.09
C GLY A 529 -10.27 6.84 1.30
N VAL A 530 -10.07 7.46 2.48
CA VAL A 530 -10.49 8.85 2.74
C VAL A 530 -9.45 9.85 2.25
N LEU A 531 -8.16 9.61 2.52
CA LEU A 531 -7.11 10.58 2.23
C LEU A 531 -6.68 10.59 0.76
N ALA A 532 -6.66 9.45 0.08
CA ALA A 532 -6.20 9.35 -1.30
C ALA A 532 -7.00 10.24 -2.27
N PRO A 533 -8.35 10.25 -2.29
CA PRO A 533 -9.12 11.10 -3.19
C PRO A 533 -8.90 12.60 -2.99
N ILE A 534 -8.37 13.00 -1.84
CA ILE A 534 -8.09 14.39 -1.49
C ILE A 534 -6.64 14.75 -1.83
N PHE A 535 -5.69 14.02 -1.26
CA PHE A 535 -4.29 14.43 -1.27
C PHE A 535 -3.54 14.03 -2.54
N ILE A 536 -3.88 12.89 -3.16
CA ILE A 536 -3.22 12.47 -4.40
C ILE A 536 -3.45 13.48 -5.51
N PRO A 537 -4.69 13.91 -5.84
CA PRO A 537 -4.91 14.94 -6.85
C PRO A 537 -4.23 16.27 -6.51
N MET A 538 -4.26 16.69 -5.24
CA MET A 538 -3.59 17.92 -4.79
C MET A 538 -2.07 17.86 -4.99
N PHE A 539 -1.44 16.72 -4.68
CA PHE A 539 0.01 16.53 -4.85
C PHE A 539 0.39 16.39 -6.32
N MET A 540 -0.47 15.81 -7.15
CA MET A 540 -0.28 15.83 -8.60
C MET A 540 -0.28 17.26 -9.15
N MET A 541 -1.09 18.15 -8.62
CA MET A 541 -1.10 19.57 -9.00
C MET A 541 0.18 20.32 -8.61
N VAL A 542 0.95 19.83 -7.66
CA VAL A 542 2.31 20.34 -7.35
C VAL A 542 3.41 19.48 -7.99
N GLY A 543 3.07 18.64 -8.97
CA GLY A 543 4.01 17.85 -9.75
C GLY A 543 4.56 16.61 -9.06
N LYS A 544 3.87 16.09 -8.04
CA LYS A 544 4.29 14.86 -7.33
C LYS A 544 3.38 13.69 -7.69
N SER A 545 3.98 12.49 -7.75
CA SER A 545 3.27 11.31 -8.20
C SER A 545 2.35 10.72 -7.12
N PRO A 546 1.32 9.98 -7.52
CA PRO A 546 0.50 9.17 -6.61
C PRO A 546 1.31 8.17 -5.81
N GLU A 547 2.36 7.60 -6.41
CA GLU A 547 3.27 6.63 -5.81
C GLU A 547 4.06 7.25 -4.64
N LEU A 548 4.55 8.48 -4.80
CA LEU A 548 5.24 9.22 -3.73
C LEU A 548 4.29 9.54 -2.58
N THR A 549 3.07 9.96 -2.90
CA THR A 549 2.03 10.21 -1.90
C THR A 549 1.70 8.95 -1.11
N THR A 550 1.59 7.80 -1.80
CA THR A 550 1.35 6.50 -1.17
C THR A 550 2.53 6.07 -0.29
N ALA A 551 3.78 6.31 -0.73
CA ALA A 551 4.97 6.02 0.05
C ALA A 551 5.00 6.83 1.37
N ALA A 552 4.70 8.12 1.31
CA ALA A 552 4.57 8.97 2.50
C ALA A 552 3.44 8.52 3.43
N TYR A 553 2.28 8.14 2.86
CA TYR A 553 1.16 7.58 3.60
C TYR A 553 1.55 6.33 4.40
N ARG A 554 2.28 5.38 3.79
CA ARG A 554 2.71 4.13 4.44
C ARG A 554 3.53 4.37 5.70
N ILE A 555 4.37 5.41 5.71
CA ILE A 555 5.18 5.77 6.87
C ILE A 555 4.26 6.23 8.01
N GLY A 556 3.41 7.23 7.75
CA GLY A 556 2.53 7.80 8.76
C GLY A 556 1.60 6.76 9.39
N ASP A 557 1.03 5.88 8.55
CA ASP A 557 0.19 4.77 8.99
C ASP A 557 0.95 3.78 9.90
N SER A 558 2.15 3.36 9.48
CA SER A 558 2.88 2.30 10.17
C SER A 558 3.44 2.73 11.52
N VAL A 559 4.03 3.93 11.61
CA VAL A 559 4.75 4.36 12.82
C VAL A 559 3.84 4.55 14.03
N VAL A 560 2.55 4.76 13.81
CA VAL A 560 1.58 4.97 14.88
C VAL A 560 0.79 3.71 15.22
N ASN A 561 0.76 2.70 14.35
CA ASN A 561 0.04 1.43 14.57
C ASN A 561 0.45 0.70 15.85
N ILE A 562 1.65 0.95 16.36
CA ILE A 562 2.18 0.34 17.59
C ILE A 562 1.74 1.04 18.88
N ILE A 563 1.16 2.24 18.77
CA ILE A 563 0.73 3.05 19.92
C ILE A 563 -0.74 3.45 19.87
N THR A 564 -1.41 3.32 18.72
CA THR A 564 -2.82 3.69 18.60
C THR A 564 -3.72 2.68 19.33
N PRO A 565 -4.59 3.13 20.26
CA PRO A 565 -5.50 2.24 20.97
C PRO A 565 -6.55 1.60 20.06
N LEU A 566 -6.70 2.10 18.83
CA LEU A 566 -7.62 1.56 17.83
C LEU A 566 -7.09 0.29 17.12
N ASN A 567 -5.82 -0.07 17.35
CA ASN A 567 -5.27 -1.32 16.83
C ASN A 567 -5.78 -2.52 17.63
N SER A 568 -6.65 -3.32 17.03
CA SER A 568 -7.28 -4.49 17.66
C SER A 568 -6.27 -5.52 18.20
N TYR A 569 -5.06 -5.59 17.63
CA TYR A 569 -4.03 -6.53 18.05
C TYR A 569 -3.31 -6.12 19.34
N LEU A 570 -3.44 -4.87 19.78
CA LEU A 570 -2.87 -4.41 21.06
C LEU A 570 -3.31 -5.28 22.24
N LEU A 571 -4.56 -5.75 22.26
CA LEU A 571 -5.07 -6.61 23.32
C LEU A 571 -4.38 -7.99 23.33
N ILE A 572 -4.06 -8.55 22.17
CA ILE A 572 -3.32 -9.81 22.05
C ILE A 572 -1.90 -9.62 22.58
N ILE A 573 -1.24 -8.53 22.18
CA ILE A 573 0.12 -8.21 22.65
C ILE A 573 0.13 -7.93 24.14
N LEU A 574 -0.87 -7.22 24.66
CA LEU A 574 -1.04 -6.97 26.09
C LEU A 574 -1.18 -8.29 26.88
N ALA A 575 -1.96 -9.24 26.38
CA ALA A 575 -2.10 -10.55 27.01
C ALA A 575 -0.77 -11.33 27.06
N VAL A 576 0.08 -11.19 26.03
CA VAL A 576 1.44 -11.76 26.06
C VAL A 576 2.34 -10.99 27.03
N LEU A 577 2.26 -9.66 27.08
CA LEU A 577 3.01 -8.83 28.02
C LEU A 577 2.68 -9.18 29.48
N GLN A 578 1.39 -9.42 29.77
CA GLN A 578 0.92 -9.79 31.13
C GLN A 578 1.44 -11.14 31.64
N ARG A 579 1.93 -12.03 30.74
CA ARG A 579 2.63 -13.25 31.18
C ARG A 579 3.94 -12.93 31.91
N TYR A 580 4.59 -11.84 31.53
CA TYR A 580 5.87 -11.39 32.07
C TYR A 580 5.73 -10.25 33.09
N LYS A 581 4.64 -9.47 33.00
CA LYS A 581 4.32 -8.36 33.91
C LYS A 581 2.83 -8.34 34.17
N LYS A 582 2.37 -8.99 35.22
CA LYS A 582 0.95 -9.25 35.53
C LYS A 582 0.10 -7.99 35.70
N ASP A 583 0.68 -6.89 36.17
CA ASP A 583 0.03 -5.59 36.36
C ASP A 583 0.10 -4.67 35.12
N ALA A 584 0.64 -5.15 34.00
CA ALA A 584 0.72 -4.35 32.80
C ALA A 584 -0.66 -4.05 32.23
N GLY A 585 -0.94 -2.77 32.01
CA GLY A 585 -2.11 -2.28 31.32
C GLY A 585 -1.75 -1.76 29.92
N LEU A 586 -2.76 -1.27 29.19
CA LEU A 586 -2.58 -0.71 27.85
C LEU A 586 -1.59 0.47 27.86
N GLY A 587 -1.66 1.35 28.87
CA GLY A 587 -0.70 2.44 29.04
C GLY A 587 0.76 1.97 29.19
N SER A 588 0.98 0.83 29.86
CA SER A 588 2.31 0.22 29.96
C SER A 588 2.82 -0.24 28.61
N LEU A 589 1.96 -0.85 27.79
CA LEU A 589 2.30 -1.28 26.44
C LEU A 589 2.59 -0.07 25.53
N ILE A 590 1.74 0.95 25.54
CA ILE A 590 1.96 2.17 24.76
C ILE A 590 3.27 2.86 25.18
N SER A 591 3.54 2.98 26.49
CA SER A 591 4.80 3.54 26.99
C SER A 591 6.05 2.74 26.58
N LEU A 592 5.92 1.42 26.47
CA LEU A 592 6.96 0.53 25.96
C LEU A 592 7.23 0.75 24.47
N MET A 593 6.17 1.00 23.69
CA MET A 593 6.23 1.12 22.23
C MET A 593 6.51 2.55 21.74
N LEU A 594 6.27 3.57 22.55
CA LEU A 594 6.44 4.97 22.17
C LEU A 594 7.85 5.31 21.62
N PRO A 595 8.98 4.81 22.20
CA PRO A 595 10.29 5.03 21.62
C PRO A 595 10.43 4.52 20.17
N TYR A 596 9.83 3.38 19.85
CA TYR A 596 9.83 2.86 18.48
C TYR A 596 9.06 3.78 17.55
N SER A 597 7.85 4.21 17.92
CA SER A 597 7.02 5.10 17.11
C SER A 597 7.76 6.39 16.77
N VAL A 598 8.38 7.05 17.78
CA VAL A 598 9.13 8.30 17.57
C VAL A 598 10.35 8.08 16.68
N VAL A 599 11.16 7.05 16.96
CA VAL A 599 12.39 6.81 16.18
C VAL A 599 12.07 6.35 14.77
N PHE A 600 11.03 5.52 14.58
CA PHE A 600 10.56 5.13 13.24
C PHE A 600 10.06 6.34 12.46
N PHE A 601 9.26 7.21 13.08
CA PHE A 601 8.82 8.44 12.45
C PHE A 601 10.01 9.28 11.95
N LEU A 602 11.00 9.52 12.78
CA LEU A 602 12.15 10.36 12.43
C LEU A 602 13.04 9.70 11.36
N ILE A 603 13.45 8.45 11.57
CA ILE A 603 14.39 7.77 10.66
C ILE A 603 13.72 7.44 9.33
N TRP A 604 12.49 6.96 9.35
CA TRP A 604 11.80 6.56 8.13
C TRP A 604 11.34 7.76 7.29
N THR A 605 10.89 8.83 7.95
CA THR A 605 10.62 10.10 7.24
C THR A 605 11.91 10.69 6.67
N GLY A 606 13.02 10.64 7.42
CA GLY A 606 14.35 11.01 6.90
C GLY A 606 14.75 10.17 5.69
N PHE A 607 14.50 8.87 5.72
CA PHE A 607 14.74 7.97 4.59
C PHE A 607 13.88 8.32 3.36
N LEU A 608 12.61 8.69 3.55
CA LEU A 608 11.75 9.18 2.47
C LEU A 608 12.37 10.43 1.79
N LEU A 609 12.89 11.36 2.58
CA LEU A 609 13.53 12.55 2.05
C LEU A 609 14.83 12.22 1.30
N VAL A 610 15.66 11.32 1.82
CA VAL A 610 16.85 10.82 1.13
C VAL A 610 16.47 10.16 -0.19
N TRP A 611 15.41 9.33 -0.18
CA TRP A 611 14.89 8.67 -1.38
C TRP A 611 14.38 9.69 -2.40
N TYR A 612 13.66 10.69 -1.94
CA TYR A 612 13.15 11.77 -2.77
C TYR A 612 14.27 12.54 -3.47
N TYR A 613 15.31 12.93 -2.73
CA TYR A 613 16.47 13.66 -3.30
C TYR A 613 17.37 12.77 -4.18
N SER A 614 17.40 11.47 -3.96
CA SER A 614 18.17 10.54 -4.82
C SER A 614 17.57 10.40 -6.22
N GLY A 615 16.30 10.76 -6.42
CA GLY A 615 15.60 10.56 -7.68
C GLY A 615 15.29 9.10 -8.03
N TRP A 616 15.48 8.15 -7.09
CA TRP A 616 15.24 6.73 -7.35
C TRP A 616 13.76 6.43 -7.52
N PRO A 617 13.37 5.53 -8.46
CA PRO A 617 11.98 5.15 -8.61
C PRO A 617 11.49 4.41 -7.36
N LEU A 618 10.21 4.56 -7.06
CA LEU A 618 9.58 3.92 -5.88
C LEU A 618 9.26 2.43 -6.10
N GLY A 619 9.12 2.06 -7.35
CA GLY A 619 8.88 0.71 -7.81
C GLY A 619 9.05 0.62 -9.33
N PRO A 620 8.74 -0.52 -9.97
CA PRO A 620 8.66 -0.61 -11.42
C PRO A 620 7.64 0.41 -11.95
N ASP A 621 8.04 1.21 -12.94
CA ASP A 621 7.22 2.26 -13.56
C ASP A 621 6.57 3.26 -12.58
N ALA A 622 7.20 3.46 -11.43
CA ALA A 622 6.70 4.28 -10.33
C ALA A 622 7.59 5.51 -10.09
N PRO A 623 7.36 6.62 -10.82
CA PRO A 623 8.17 7.82 -10.73
C PRO A 623 7.89 8.60 -9.44
N LEU A 624 8.82 9.49 -9.06
CA LEU A 624 8.63 10.46 -7.97
C LEU A 624 7.80 11.67 -8.41
N HIS A 625 7.84 12.01 -9.67
CA HIS A 625 7.25 13.22 -10.22
C HIS A 625 6.12 12.90 -11.18
N TYR A 626 5.10 13.74 -11.14
CA TYR A 626 4.01 13.78 -12.10
C TYR A 626 4.18 15.00 -13.03
N GLY A 627 3.88 14.83 -14.29
CA GLY A 627 3.93 15.90 -15.28
C GLY A 627 4.68 15.46 -16.55
N PRO A 628 4.71 16.30 -17.58
CA PRO A 628 5.43 15.98 -18.80
C PRO A 628 6.88 15.69 -18.49
N LYS A 629 7.40 14.56 -18.96
CA LYS A 629 8.83 14.27 -18.97
C LYS A 629 9.47 15.38 -19.81
N VAL A 630 10.08 16.35 -19.14
CA VAL A 630 10.98 17.29 -19.83
C VAL A 630 12.20 16.47 -20.14
N GLY A 631 12.34 16.10 -21.42
CA GLY A 631 13.46 15.36 -21.96
C GLY A 631 14.76 16.11 -21.84
#